data_0400d1ffa00e73bf71ecd8875e49fb0e
#
_entry.id   0400d1ffa00e73bf71ecd8875e49fb0e
#
_cell.length_a   1.000
_cell.length_b   1.000
_cell.length_c   1.000
_cell.angle_alpha   90.00
_cell.angle_beta   90.00
_cell.angle_gamma   90.00
#
_symmetry.space_group_name_H-M   'P 1'
#
loop_
_entity.id
_entity.type
_entity.pdbx_description
1 polymer ?
#
loop_
_entity_poly.entity_id
_entity_poly.type
_entity_poly.pdbx_seq_one_letter_code
_entity_poly.pdbx_strand_id
1 'polypeptide(L)'
;QQYSNGVPESVVVYNTPFDTRTDTNHDDGLFAQDTWRKGNITMNLSVRFDYFASSVPAQTAPAGRFVPARQFNKIVSPTFKNLSPRLNVSYDPFGDGKTAIKAGFSKFVNRMTAGTLVGGINPLAQTTDTRTWTDLNRDDIAQDNEIGPRNSAAFGTATTRTIDPNIVRPFNRFYNVSLDRQVTRGLSVGVGYYRRDFHDLINSRNTLVSLSDYTPRTVANPLGGEALTIYNLDPSKRGLQQIVDQNDPSMKYVYNGFDVNFQARTGKGRIIGGFTTERWVSDACSLDDPNNPIP
;
A
#
# COMPACT_ATOMS: atom_id res chain seq x y z
N GLN A 1 1.03 22.75 -20.34
CA GLN A 1 0.40 24.06 -20.11
C GLN A 1 -0.99 23.86 -19.55
N GLN A 2 -1.37 24.67 -18.57
CA GLN A 2 -2.68 24.63 -17.92
C GLN A 2 -3.27 26.05 -17.94
N TYR A 3 -4.58 26.12 -18.15
CA TYR A 3 -5.36 27.35 -18.21
C TYR A 3 -6.47 27.31 -17.17
N SER A 4 -6.74 28.43 -16.54
CA SER A 4 -7.91 28.65 -15.69
C SER A 4 -8.81 29.72 -16.34
N ASN A 5 -10.06 29.36 -16.69
CA ASN A 5 -11.00 30.23 -17.36
C ASN A 5 -10.43 30.91 -18.66
N GLY A 6 -9.62 30.16 -19.41
CA GLY A 6 -8.99 30.66 -20.64
C GLY A 6 -7.77 31.57 -20.43
N VAL A 7 -7.31 31.72 -19.18
CA VAL A 7 -6.10 32.48 -18.84
C VAL A 7 -4.95 31.47 -18.50
N PRO A 8 -3.74 31.71 -19.04
CA PRO A 8 -2.56 30.93 -18.65
C PRO A 8 -2.36 30.93 -17.13
N GLU A 9 -2.16 29.74 -16.54
CA GLU A 9 -2.02 29.58 -15.09
C GLU A 9 -0.70 28.89 -14.72
N SER A 10 -0.43 27.74 -15.34
CA SER A 10 0.76 26.98 -14.99
C SER A 10 1.29 26.14 -16.15
N VAL A 11 2.56 25.75 -16.01
CA VAL A 11 3.25 24.85 -16.92
C VAL A 11 3.97 23.76 -16.13
N VAL A 12 3.89 22.53 -16.62
CA VAL A 12 4.67 21.41 -16.07
C VAL A 12 6.00 21.35 -16.82
N VAL A 13 7.09 21.50 -16.07
CA VAL A 13 8.46 21.36 -16.58
C VAL A 13 9.06 20.03 -16.11
N TYR A 14 10.00 19.51 -16.89
CA TYR A 14 10.63 18.20 -16.62
C TYR A 14 12.11 18.38 -16.31
N ASN A 15 12.63 17.51 -15.43
CA ASN A 15 14.04 17.47 -15.06
C ASN A 15 14.92 16.68 -16.05
N THR A 16 14.46 16.51 -17.29
CA THR A 16 15.19 15.82 -18.36
C THR A 16 16.52 16.52 -18.68
N PRO A 17 17.54 15.75 -19.15
CA PRO A 17 17.54 14.29 -19.31
C PRO A 17 17.85 13.55 -18.02
N PHE A 18 17.22 12.41 -17.80
CA PHE A 18 17.47 11.52 -16.65
C PHE A 18 17.13 10.07 -16.98
N ASP A 19 17.75 9.15 -16.24
CA ASP A 19 17.41 7.72 -16.21
C ASP A 19 17.33 7.31 -14.74
N THR A 20 16.17 6.84 -14.28
CA THR A 20 15.96 6.42 -12.89
C THR A 20 16.15 4.93 -12.76
N ARG A 21 16.96 4.51 -11.79
CA ARG A 21 17.25 3.10 -11.52
C ARG A 21 16.97 2.75 -10.06
N THR A 22 16.40 1.57 -9.88
CA THR A 22 16.27 0.90 -8.59
C THR A 22 16.66 -0.56 -8.77
N ASP A 23 17.47 -1.09 -7.87
CA ASP A 23 17.96 -2.46 -7.96
C ASP A 23 17.28 -3.33 -6.89
N THR A 24 16.80 -4.50 -7.30
CA THR A 24 16.49 -5.60 -6.41
C THR A 24 17.77 -6.41 -6.24
N ASN A 25 18.42 -6.29 -5.09
CA ASN A 25 19.68 -6.98 -4.81
C ASN A 25 19.44 -8.44 -4.43
N HIS A 26 18.36 -8.69 -3.68
CA HIS A 26 17.89 -10.01 -3.28
C HIS A 26 16.37 -10.06 -3.22
N ASP A 27 15.79 -11.13 -3.71
CA ASP A 27 14.38 -11.51 -3.52
C ASP A 27 14.34 -13.04 -3.47
N ASP A 28 14.91 -13.59 -2.39
CA ASP A 28 15.16 -15.00 -2.22
C ASP A 28 14.10 -15.60 -1.30
N GLY A 29 13.63 -16.81 -1.62
CA GLY A 29 12.65 -17.51 -0.82
C GLY A 29 12.97 -19.00 -0.71
N LEU A 30 13.06 -19.48 0.54
CA LEU A 30 13.20 -20.90 0.85
C LEU A 30 11.96 -21.37 1.57
N PHE A 31 11.48 -22.57 1.27
CA PHE A 31 10.34 -23.14 1.98
C PHE A 31 10.53 -24.64 2.22
N ALA A 32 9.89 -25.11 3.30
CA ALA A 32 9.73 -26.52 3.60
C ALA A 32 8.26 -26.77 3.93
N GLN A 33 7.74 -27.92 3.50
CA GLN A 33 6.37 -28.32 3.82
C GLN A 33 6.30 -29.82 4.03
N ASP A 34 5.36 -30.25 4.88
CA ASP A 34 5.07 -31.65 5.13
C ASP A 34 3.58 -31.87 5.36
N THR A 35 3.11 -33.10 5.07
CA THR A 35 1.72 -33.51 5.23
C THR A 35 1.67 -34.77 6.09
N TRP A 36 1.10 -34.65 7.25
CA TRP A 36 0.92 -35.76 8.17
C TRP A 36 -0.53 -36.21 8.19
N ARG A 37 -0.71 -37.52 8.12
CA ARG A 37 -2.02 -38.16 8.26
C ARG A 37 -1.96 -39.20 9.36
N LYS A 38 -2.86 -39.07 10.35
CA LYS A 38 -3.02 -40.03 11.43
C LYS A 38 -4.49 -40.25 11.74
N GLY A 39 -5.01 -41.43 11.48
CA GLY A 39 -6.45 -41.71 11.58
C GLY A 39 -7.27 -40.73 10.77
N ASN A 40 -8.19 -40.04 11.42
CA ASN A 40 -9.13 -39.11 10.82
C ASN A 40 -8.60 -37.66 10.73
N ILE A 41 -7.32 -37.45 11.07
CA ILE A 41 -6.69 -36.12 11.06
C ILE A 41 -5.67 -36.06 9.91
N THR A 42 -5.74 -34.98 9.13
CA THR A 42 -4.71 -34.61 8.17
C THR A 42 -4.20 -33.22 8.54
N MET A 43 -2.89 -33.06 8.67
CA MET A 43 -2.23 -31.78 8.94
C MET A 43 -1.26 -31.45 7.82
N ASN A 44 -1.33 -30.22 7.33
CA ASN A 44 -0.36 -29.64 6.41
C ASN A 44 0.40 -28.55 7.14
N LEU A 45 1.71 -28.71 7.25
CA LEU A 45 2.62 -27.78 7.90
C LEU A 45 3.54 -27.21 6.83
N SER A 46 3.75 -25.92 6.84
CA SER A 46 4.78 -25.32 5.99
C SER A 46 5.39 -24.10 6.67
N VAL A 47 6.63 -23.83 6.33
CA VAL A 47 7.35 -22.63 6.71
C VAL A 47 8.08 -22.09 5.49
N ARG A 48 8.01 -20.77 5.29
CA ARG A 48 8.76 -20.07 4.26
C ARG A 48 9.61 -18.99 4.91
N PHE A 49 10.86 -18.93 4.50
CA PHE A 49 11.79 -17.85 4.81
C PHE A 49 11.94 -16.97 3.55
N ASP A 50 11.79 -15.66 3.70
CA ASP A 50 11.98 -14.67 2.65
C ASP A 50 13.09 -13.72 3.04
N TYR A 51 14.03 -13.49 2.12
CA TYR A 51 15.08 -12.48 2.22
C TYR A 51 14.94 -11.47 1.09
N PHE A 52 14.76 -10.20 1.43
CA PHE A 52 14.60 -9.12 0.44
C PHE A 52 15.56 -7.98 0.75
N ALA A 53 16.27 -7.50 -0.27
CA ALA A 53 17.13 -6.34 -0.22
C ALA A 53 17.04 -5.56 -1.53
N SER A 54 17.05 -4.24 -1.43
CA SER A 54 17.00 -3.34 -2.58
C SER A 54 17.89 -2.11 -2.38
N SER A 55 18.20 -1.41 -3.46
CA SER A 55 18.98 -0.18 -3.40
C SER A 55 18.65 0.75 -4.57
N VAL A 56 18.98 2.01 -4.40
CA VAL A 56 19.15 2.95 -5.51
C VAL A 56 20.64 2.98 -5.83
N PRO A 57 21.08 2.58 -7.02
CA PRO A 57 22.50 2.65 -7.38
C PRO A 57 22.99 4.10 -7.44
N ALA A 58 24.29 4.31 -7.45
CA ALA A 58 24.85 5.63 -7.76
C ALA A 58 24.36 6.06 -9.16
N GLN A 59 23.88 7.29 -9.27
CA GLN A 59 23.26 7.79 -10.49
C GLN A 59 23.81 9.16 -10.86
N THR A 60 23.90 9.43 -12.16
CA THR A 60 24.25 10.74 -12.71
C THR A 60 23.21 11.15 -13.73
N ALA A 61 22.90 12.44 -13.79
CA ALA A 61 22.08 13.02 -14.85
C ALA A 61 22.78 14.28 -15.38
N PRO A 62 22.90 14.45 -16.69
CA PRO A 62 23.50 15.66 -17.26
C PRO A 62 22.61 16.88 -17.02
N ALA A 63 23.16 18.07 -17.29
CA ALA A 63 22.39 19.29 -17.24
C ALA A 63 21.24 19.26 -18.27
N GLY A 64 20.09 19.78 -17.87
CA GLY A 64 18.93 20.00 -18.73
C GLY A 64 18.49 21.46 -18.72
N ARG A 65 17.40 21.78 -19.42
CA ARG A 65 16.88 23.15 -19.51
C ARG A 65 16.59 23.77 -18.15
N PHE A 66 16.05 23.00 -17.21
CA PHE A 66 15.56 23.50 -15.92
C PHE A 66 16.39 23.01 -14.72
N VAL A 67 17.41 22.20 -14.94
CA VAL A 67 18.18 21.55 -13.86
C VAL A 67 19.68 21.46 -14.23
N PRO A 68 20.58 21.63 -13.26
CA PRO A 68 22.02 21.42 -13.48
C PRO A 68 22.35 19.94 -13.64
N ALA A 69 23.59 19.66 -14.03
CA ALA A 69 24.17 18.31 -13.93
C ALA A 69 24.16 17.84 -12.47
N ARG A 70 23.83 16.55 -12.25
CA ARG A 70 23.58 15.99 -10.92
C ARG A 70 24.29 14.66 -10.77
N GLN A 71 24.79 14.40 -9.57
CA GLN A 71 25.37 13.13 -9.19
C GLN A 71 24.89 12.76 -7.78
N PHE A 72 24.48 11.52 -7.62
CA PHE A 72 23.97 10.99 -6.35
C PHE A 72 24.68 9.69 -5.99
N ASN A 73 24.98 9.53 -4.71
CA ASN A 73 25.59 8.31 -4.19
C ASN A 73 24.55 7.19 -4.10
N LYS A 74 25.04 5.97 -3.97
CA LYS A 74 24.21 4.79 -3.74
C LYS A 74 23.45 4.93 -2.41
N ILE A 75 22.14 4.59 -2.42
CA ILE A 75 21.29 4.51 -1.25
C ILE A 75 20.90 3.06 -1.06
N VAL A 76 21.14 2.50 0.14
CA VAL A 76 20.77 1.13 0.49
C VAL A 76 19.53 1.16 1.38
N SER A 77 18.52 0.37 1.04
CA SER A 77 17.34 0.20 1.91
C SER A 77 17.63 -0.75 3.07
N PRO A 78 16.82 -0.72 4.14
CA PRO A 78 16.79 -1.80 5.11
C PRO A 78 16.54 -3.16 4.44
N THR A 79 17.14 -4.22 5.00
CA THR A 79 16.94 -5.60 4.53
C THR A 79 15.85 -6.28 5.34
N PHE A 80 15.06 -7.13 4.67
CA PHE A 80 13.97 -7.83 5.31
C PHE A 80 14.22 -9.34 5.34
N LYS A 81 14.12 -9.90 6.54
CA LYS A 81 14.21 -11.34 6.81
C LYS A 81 12.91 -11.76 7.47
N ASN A 82 12.10 -12.56 6.77
CA ASN A 82 10.76 -12.87 7.23
C ASN A 82 10.53 -14.38 7.28
N LEU A 83 9.86 -14.83 8.33
CA LEU A 83 9.39 -16.19 8.48
C LEU A 83 7.86 -16.22 8.39
N SER A 84 7.35 -17.11 7.53
CA SER A 84 5.94 -17.24 7.20
C SER A 84 5.47 -18.68 7.45
N PRO A 85 5.08 -19.02 8.70
CA PRO A 85 4.51 -20.32 9.03
C PRO A 85 3.07 -20.45 8.51
N ARG A 86 2.68 -21.66 8.14
CA ARG A 86 1.32 -22.04 7.75
C ARG A 86 1.00 -23.41 8.34
N LEU A 87 -0.18 -23.52 8.91
CA LEU A 87 -0.74 -24.72 9.46
C LEU A 87 -2.17 -24.88 8.97
N ASN A 88 -2.51 -26.02 8.39
CA ASN A 88 -3.88 -26.39 8.08
C ASN A 88 -4.16 -27.79 8.63
N VAL A 89 -5.30 -27.92 9.29
CA VAL A 89 -5.78 -29.17 9.86
C VAL A 89 -7.14 -29.50 9.25
N SER A 90 -7.32 -30.73 8.86
CA SER A 90 -8.63 -31.30 8.46
C SER A 90 -8.92 -32.51 9.35
N TYR A 91 -10.08 -32.53 9.96
CA TYR A 91 -10.52 -33.59 10.86
C TYR A 91 -11.87 -34.15 10.41
N ASP A 92 -11.94 -35.46 10.22
CA ASP A 92 -13.19 -36.19 10.02
C ASP A 92 -13.62 -36.80 11.37
N PRO A 93 -14.57 -36.21 12.11
CA PRO A 93 -14.92 -36.64 13.45
C PRO A 93 -15.56 -38.03 13.51
N PHE A 94 -16.15 -38.48 12.40
CA PHE A 94 -16.87 -39.77 12.34
C PHE A 94 -16.11 -40.86 11.59
N GLY A 95 -15.05 -40.48 10.85
CA GLY A 95 -14.26 -41.43 10.05
C GLY A 95 -15.00 -42.00 8.84
N ASP A 96 -16.13 -41.42 8.48
CA ASP A 96 -17.00 -41.88 7.39
C ASP A 96 -16.83 -41.10 6.07
N GLY A 97 -15.91 -40.11 6.06
CA GLY A 97 -15.61 -39.28 4.91
C GLY A 97 -16.72 -38.27 4.53
N LYS A 98 -17.76 -38.14 5.38
CA LYS A 98 -18.91 -37.27 5.09
C LYS A 98 -18.86 -35.95 5.82
N THR A 99 -18.01 -35.81 6.84
CA THR A 99 -17.84 -34.59 7.62
C THR A 99 -16.36 -34.19 7.66
N ALA A 100 -16.09 -32.95 7.32
CA ALA A 100 -14.74 -32.38 7.45
C ALA A 100 -14.81 -31.06 8.22
N ILE A 101 -14.16 -31.02 9.36
CA ILE A 101 -13.85 -29.78 10.10
C ILE A 101 -12.45 -29.36 9.69
N LYS A 102 -12.34 -28.14 9.17
CA LYS A 102 -11.04 -27.61 8.73
C LYS A 102 -10.71 -26.35 9.52
N ALA A 103 -9.46 -26.22 9.93
CA ALA A 103 -8.94 -25.03 10.57
C ALA A 103 -7.57 -24.70 10.00
N GLY A 104 -7.30 -23.41 9.80
CA GLY A 104 -6.04 -22.97 9.25
C GLY A 104 -5.56 -21.66 9.85
N PHE A 105 -4.25 -21.57 9.93
CA PHE A 105 -3.50 -20.36 10.24
C PHE A 105 -2.39 -20.18 9.22
N SER A 106 -2.25 -18.97 8.69
CA SER A 106 -1.16 -18.63 7.77
C SER A 106 -0.68 -17.21 8.01
N LYS A 107 0.62 -17.02 8.03
CA LYS A 107 1.25 -15.70 7.95
C LYS A 107 1.74 -15.48 6.51
N PHE A 108 1.40 -14.34 5.94
CA PHE A 108 1.86 -13.92 4.63
C PHE A 108 2.52 -12.55 4.73
N VAL A 109 3.74 -12.43 4.26
CA VAL A 109 4.36 -11.10 4.10
C VAL A 109 3.81 -10.41 2.86
N ASN A 110 3.62 -9.10 2.94
CA ASN A 110 3.16 -8.34 1.79
C ASN A 110 4.25 -8.32 0.70
N ARG A 111 3.81 -8.35 -0.55
CA ARG A 111 4.74 -8.19 -1.67
C ARG A 111 5.45 -6.85 -1.55
N MET A 112 6.76 -6.86 -1.72
CA MET A 112 7.60 -5.68 -1.77
C MET A 112 8.48 -5.73 -3.01
N THR A 113 8.68 -4.60 -3.65
CA THR A 113 9.55 -4.47 -4.81
C THR A 113 10.51 -3.30 -4.58
N ALA A 114 11.62 -3.26 -5.29
CA ALA A 114 12.53 -2.12 -5.21
C ALA A 114 11.79 -0.81 -5.52
N GLY A 115 10.94 -0.77 -6.54
CA GLY A 115 10.15 0.41 -6.88
C GLY A 115 9.25 0.90 -5.75
N THR A 116 8.59 0.00 -5.01
CA THR A 116 7.70 0.39 -3.90
C THR A 116 8.44 0.80 -2.64
N LEU A 117 9.63 0.26 -2.40
CA LEU A 117 10.42 0.57 -1.20
C LEU A 117 11.36 1.75 -1.43
N VAL A 118 12.19 1.70 -2.47
CA VAL A 118 13.24 2.71 -2.69
C VAL A 118 12.93 3.71 -3.80
N GLY A 119 11.85 3.51 -4.56
CA GLY A 119 11.46 4.44 -5.63
C GLY A 119 11.21 5.85 -5.11
N GLY A 120 10.53 5.99 -3.96
CA GLY A 120 10.23 7.29 -3.37
C GLY A 120 11.45 8.05 -2.81
N ILE A 121 12.51 7.33 -2.44
CA ILE A 121 13.77 7.92 -1.96
C ILE A 121 14.81 8.08 -3.08
N ASN A 122 14.49 7.65 -4.30
CA ASN A 122 15.37 7.86 -5.44
C ASN A 122 15.48 9.37 -5.72
N PRO A 123 16.68 9.95 -5.70
CA PRO A 123 16.87 11.40 -5.88
C PRO A 123 16.45 11.91 -7.27
N LEU A 124 16.30 11.02 -8.26
CA LEU A 124 15.79 11.36 -9.58
C LEU A 124 14.27 11.11 -9.72
N ALA A 125 13.57 10.66 -8.67
CA ALA A 125 12.14 10.33 -8.73
C ALA A 125 11.25 11.55 -8.96
N GLN A 126 11.62 12.74 -8.49
CA GLN A 126 10.88 13.98 -8.76
C GLN A 126 11.18 14.46 -10.18
N THR A 127 10.40 13.97 -11.13
CA THR A 127 10.62 14.19 -12.56
C THR A 127 9.99 15.47 -13.11
N THR A 128 9.02 16.05 -12.38
CA THR A 128 8.25 17.21 -12.81
C THR A 128 8.20 18.29 -11.74
N ASP A 129 8.01 19.52 -12.19
CA ASP A 129 7.71 20.69 -11.36
C ASP A 129 6.64 21.52 -12.04
N THR A 130 5.56 21.87 -11.32
CA THR A 130 4.51 22.74 -11.84
C THR A 130 4.81 24.16 -11.42
N ARG A 131 5.03 25.04 -12.38
CA ARG A 131 5.37 26.45 -12.18
C ARG A 131 4.30 27.36 -12.69
N THR A 132 4.17 28.53 -12.10
CA THR A 132 3.33 29.59 -12.67
C THR A 132 3.78 29.92 -14.09
N TRP A 133 2.85 30.27 -14.96
CA TRP A 133 3.13 30.70 -16.32
C TRP A 133 2.24 31.90 -16.67
N THR A 134 2.87 32.95 -17.20
CA THR A 134 2.21 34.15 -17.67
C THR A 134 2.60 34.36 -19.11
N ASP A 135 1.67 34.17 -20.03
CA ASP A 135 1.89 34.43 -21.48
C ASP A 135 1.94 35.92 -21.72
N LEU A 136 3.15 36.47 -21.84
CA LEU A 136 3.38 37.93 -22.00
C LEU A 136 3.15 38.39 -23.42
N ASN A 137 3.45 37.57 -24.41
CA ASN A 137 3.40 37.90 -25.82
C ASN A 137 2.13 37.36 -26.52
N ARG A 138 1.32 36.56 -25.81
CA ARG A 138 0.05 35.96 -26.26
C ARG A 138 0.20 35.03 -27.45
N ASP A 139 1.26 34.22 -27.44
CA ASP A 139 1.52 33.17 -28.43
C ASP A 139 1.17 31.76 -27.99
N ASP A 140 0.66 31.62 -26.76
CA ASP A 140 0.31 30.33 -26.12
C ASP A 140 1.50 29.36 -25.99
N ILE A 141 2.74 29.88 -25.97
CA ILE A 141 3.98 29.10 -25.82
C ILE A 141 4.72 29.60 -24.59
N ALA A 142 4.98 28.69 -23.63
CA ALA A 142 5.70 29.02 -22.40
C ALA A 142 7.21 29.20 -22.68
N GLN A 143 7.67 30.44 -22.79
CA GLN A 143 9.08 30.77 -22.87
C GLN A 143 9.75 30.88 -21.49
N ASP A 144 11.09 30.87 -21.46
CA ASP A 144 11.84 30.83 -20.17
C ASP A 144 11.59 32.07 -19.28
N ASN A 145 11.36 33.25 -19.90
CA ASN A 145 11.07 34.47 -19.17
C ASN A 145 9.61 34.57 -18.67
N GLU A 146 8.74 33.66 -19.07
CA GLU A 146 7.34 33.58 -18.70
C GLU A 146 7.05 32.51 -17.66
N ILE A 147 8.01 31.62 -17.44
CA ILE A 147 7.91 30.53 -16.47
C ILE A 147 8.42 31.01 -15.12
N GLY A 148 7.56 30.87 -14.11
CA GLY A 148 7.87 31.25 -12.74
C GLY A 148 8.98 30.43 -12.09
N PRO A 149 9.37 30.76 -10.87
CA PRO A 149 10.44 30.08 -10.15
C PRO A 149 10.08 28.64 -9.83
N ARG A 150 11.13 27.85 -9.43
CA ARG A 150 10.95 26.47 -8.97
C ARG A 150 9.98 26.42 -7.79
N ASN A 151 8.97 25.57 -7.89
CA ASN A 151 7.97 25.34 -6.84
C ASN A 151 8.32 24.17 -5.93
N SER A 152 8.79 23.04 -6.49
CA SER A 152 9.20 21.86 -5.70
C SER A 152 10.65 21.95 -5.28
N ALA A 153 10.91 21.90 -3.96
CA ALA A 153 12.28 21.86 -3.43
C ALA A 153 13.06 20.61 -3.86
N ALA A 154 12.38 19.49 -4.13
CA ALA A 154 12.98 18.23 -4.56
C ALA A 154 13.28 18.17 -6.07
N PHE A 155 12.76 19.10 -6.88
CA PHE A 155 12.98 19.11 -8.31
C PHE A 155 14.44 19.43 -8.66
N GLY A 156 15.10 18.47 -9.29
CA GLY A 156 16.52 18.60 -9.66
C GLY A 156 17.51 18.52 -8.47
N THR A 157 17.03 18.11 -7.28
CA THR A 157 17.85 17.94 -6.08
C THR A 157 17.57 16.58 -5.45
N ALA A 158 18.26 16.25 -4.36
CA ALA A 158 17.94 15.06 -3.58
C ALA A 158 16.52 15.16 -2.99
N THR A 159 15.82 14.03 -2.92
CA THR A 159 14.51 13.96 -2.24
C THR A 159 14.66 14.21 -0.74
N THR A 160 13.64 14.79 -0.14
CA THR A 160 13.50 14.93 1.33
C THR A 160 12.86 13.68 1.97
N ARG A 161 12.63 12.61 1.20
CA ARG A 161 12.07 11.35 1.66
C ARG A 161 13.15 10.37 2.07
N THR A 162 12.95 9.72 3.20
CA THR A 162 13.83 8.69 3.77
C THR A 162 13.01 7.48 4.21
N ILE A 163 13.69 6.37 4.49
CA ILE A 163 13.08 5.17 5.07
C ILE A 163 13.61 5.03 6.50
N ASP A 164 12.71 4.76 7.45
CA ASP A 164 13.10 4.42 8.82
C ASP A 164 14.03 3.19 8.79
N PRO A 165 15.25 3.27 9.34
CA PRO A 165 16.16 2.13 9.38
C PRO A 165 15.62 0.92 10.14
N ASN A 166 14.63 1.11 11.02
CA ASN A 166 13.97 0.06 11.79
C ASN A 166 12.67 -0.44 11.15
N ILE A 167 12.35 0.01 9.95
CA ILE A 167 11.14 -0.41 9.25
C ILE A 167 11.11 -1.92 9.08
N VAL A 168 9.97 -2.54 9.37
CA VAL A 168 9.74 -3.96 9.15
C VAL A 168 8.74 -4.19 8.02
N ARG A 169 8.86 -5.33 7.36
CA ARG A 169 8.01 -5.68 6.22
C ARG A 169 6.58 -5.95 6.69
N PRO A 170 5.57 -5.28 6.13
CA PRO A 170 4.18 -5.55 6.43
C PRO A 170 3.81 -7.01 6.16
N PHE A 171 2.94 -7.55 7.00
CA PHE A 171 2.42 -8.90 6.85
C PHE A 171 0.95 -8.97 7.23
N ASN A 172 0.31 -10.08 6.87
CA ASN A 172 -1.02 -10.39 7.35
C ASN A 172 -1.07 -11.80 7.95
N ARG A 173 -1.95 -11.97 8.92
CA ARG A 173 -2.34 -13.26 9.46
C ARG A 173 -3.70 -13.63 8.90
N PHE A 174 -3.81 -14.83 8.43
CA PHE A 174 -5.04 -15.39 7.91
C PHE A 174 -5.46 -16.58 8.75
N TYR A 175 -6.68 -16.53 9.22
CA TYR A 175 -7.32 -17.59 9.99
C TYR A 175 -8.55 -18.05 9.23
N ASN A 176 -8.78 -19.34 9.20
CA ASN A 176 -10.01 -19.91 8.69
C ASN A 176 -10.46 -21.09 9.52
N VAL A 177 -11.78 -21.23 9.62
CA VAL A 177 -12.42 -22.43 10.15
C VAL A 177 -13.61 -22.75 9.25
N SER A 178 -13.78 -24.01 8.88
CA SER A 178 -14.94 -24.44 8.07
C SER A 178 -15.42 -25.82 8.46
N LEU A 179 -16.69 -26.07 8.19
CA LEU A 179 -17.36 -27.35 8.33
C LEU A 179 -18.01 -27.69 6.98
N ASP A 180 -17.62 -28.81 6.42
CA ASP A 180 -18.27 -29.40 5.25
C ASP A 180 -18.97 -30.70 5.68
N ARG A 181 -20.23 -30.89 5.26
CA ARG A 181 -20.98 -32.11 5.58
C ARG A 181 -21.80 -32.58 4.40
N GLN A 182 -21.66 -33.85 4.09
CA GLN A 182 -22.60 -34.57 3.25
C GLN A 182 -23.83 -34.96 4.08
N VAL A 183 -24.93 -34.23 3.92
CA VAL A 183 -26.17 -34.41 4.70
C VAL A 183 -26.92 -35.64 4.22
N THR A 184 -26.96 -35.86 2.90
CA THR A 184 -27.53 -37.07 2.24
C THR A 184 -26.63 -37.50 1.08
N ARG A 185 -26.91 -38.64 0.45
CA ARG A 185 -26.17 -39.10 -0.75
C ARG A 185 -26.15 -38.08 -1.89
N GLY A 186 -27.10 -37.16 -1.93
CA GLY A 186 -27.21 -36.15 -2.98
C GLY A 186 -27.01 -34.71 -2.53
N LEU A 187 -26.82 -34.45 -1.24
CA LEU A 187 -26.72 -33.09 -0.70
C LEU A 187 -25.50 -32.92 0.21
N SER A 188 -24.65 -31.96 -0.13
CA SER A 188 -23.56 -31.49 0.70
C SER A 188 -23.73 -30.00 1.02
N VAL A 189 -23.40 -29.60 2.24
CA VAL A 189 -23.45 -28.21 2.74
C VAL A 189 -22.10 -27.90 3.38
N GLY A 190 -21.60 -26.69 3.13
CA GLY A 190 -20.40 -26.14 3.75
C GLY A 190 -20.70 -24.79 4.39
N VAL A 191 -20.05 -24.53 5.50
CA VAL A 191 -20.02 -23.20 6.16
C VAL A 191 -18.58 -22.88 6.50
N GLY A 192 -18.20 -21.61 6.32
CA GLY A 192 -16.84 -21.15 6.57
C GLY A 192 -16.80 -19.76 7.18
N TYR A 193 -15.83 -19.54 8.05
CA TYR A 193 -15.46 -18.23 8.57
C TYR A 193 -13.98 -17.96 8.30
N TYR A 194 -13.69 -16.74 7.86
CA TYR A 194 -12.38 -16.29 7.46
C TYR A 194 -12.08 -14.94 8.11
N ARG A 195 -10.87 -14.83 8.66
CA ARG A 195 -10.38 -13.56 9.19
C ARG A 195 -8.97 -13.30 8.67
N ARG A 196 -8.74 -12.05 8.26
CA ARG A 196 -7.41 -11.56 7.91
C ARG A 196 -7.15 -10.24 8.63
N ASP A 197 -6.07 -10.15 9.34
CA ASP A 197 -5.59 -8.95 10.00
C ASP A 197 -4.19 -8.59 9.49
N PHE A 198 -4.02 -7.29 9.21
CA PHE A 198 -2.77 -6.76 8.66
C PHE A 198 -1.98 -6.07 9.76
N HIS A 199 -0.67 -6.20 9.69
CA HIS A 199 0.27 -5.73 10.69
C HIS A 199 1.43 -4.98 10.03
N ASP A 200 2.07 -4.10 10.80
CA ASP A 200 3.26 -3.34 10.42
C ASP A 200 3.05 -2.55 9.11
N LEU A 201 1.85 -2.02 8.92
CA LEU A 201 1.52 -1.21 7.75
C LEU A 201 2.42 0.02 7.70
N ILE A 202 2.86 0.36 6.49
CA ILE A 202 3.76 1.49 6.25
C ILE A 202 2.94 2.73 5.96
N ASN A 203 3.28 3.82 6.64
CA ASN A 203 2.80 5.17 6.38
C ASN A 203 3.98 6.09 6.00
N SER A 204 3.72 7.05 5.12
CA SER A 204 4.68 8.09 4.72
C SER A 204 4.34 9.36 5.49
N ARG A 205 5.11 9.66 6.52
CA ARG A 205 4.83 10.76 7.45
C ARG A 205 5.73 11.95 7.21
N ASN A 206 5.15 13.16 7.15
CA ASN A 206 5.94 14.39 7.15
C ASN A 206 6.33 14.76 8.59
N THR A 207 7.60 14.64 8.94
CA THR A 207 8.07 14.88 10.31
C THR A 207 8.20 16.35 10.68
N LEU A 208 8.08 17.27 9.72
CA LEU A 208 8.15 18.72 9.95
C LEU A 208 6.78 19.38 10.16
N VAL A 209 5.70 18.61 9.92
CA VAL A 209 4.31 19.07 10.07
C VAL A 209 3.55 18.05 10.92
N SER A 210 2.81 18.51 11.89
CA SER A 210 2.02 17.69 12.80
C SER A 210 0.58 18.22 12.88
N LEU A 211 -0.33 17.45 13.45
CA LEU A 211 -1.73 17.87 13.64
C LEU A 211 -1.84 19.17 14.47
N SER A 212 -0.91 19.42 15.38
CA SER A 212 -0.88 20.65 16.18
C SER A 212 -0.53 21.92 15.39
N ASP A 213 0.01 21.76 14.17
CA ASP A 213 0.33 22.88 13.29
C ASP A 213 -0.90 23.34 12.48
N TYR A 214 -2.06 22.71 12.68
CA TYR A 214 -3.31 23.04 12.02
C TYR A 214 -4.31 23.71 12.97
N THR A 215 -4.94 24.80 12.51
CA THR A 215 -5.99 25.50 13.24
C THR A 215 -7.35 25.19 12.61
N PRO A 216 -8.33 24.67 13.38
CA PRO A 216 -9.66 24.41 12.87
C PRO A 216 -10.40 25.71 12.54
N ARG A 217 -11.15 25.73 11.45
CA ARG A 217 -12.03 26.81 11.01
C ARG A 217 -13.35 26.26 10.49
N THR A 218 -14.44 26.74 11.04
CA THR A 218 -15.78 26.39 10.57
C THR A 218 -16.16 27.28 9.38
N VAL A 219 -16.63 26.68 8.30
CA VAL A 219 -17.10 27.34 7.08
C VAL A 219 -18.48 26.82 6.71
N ALA A 220 -19.29 27.67 6.06
CA ALA A 220 -20.58 27.24 5.55
C ALA A 220 -20.40 26.17 4.48
N ASN A 221 -21.24 25.13 4.53
CA ASN A 221 -21.22 24.10 3.50
C ASN A 221 -21.85 24.66 2.21
N PRO A 222 -21.10 24.76 1.09
CA PRO A 222 -21.62 25.32 -0.17
C PRO A 222 -22.76 24.50 -0.79
N LEU A 223 -22.92 23.24 -0.38
CA LEU A 223 -24.00 22.35 -0.82
C LEU A 223 -25.22 22.39 0.13
N GLY A 224 -25.19 23.23 1.17
CA GLY A 224 -26.19 23.26 2.23
C GLY A 224 -25.98 22.15 3.29
N GLY A 225 -26.70 22.22 4.40
CA GLY A 225 -26.58 21.29 5.51
C GLY A 225 -25.65 21.78 6.61
N GLU A 226 -25.02 20.86 7.34
CA GLU A 226 -24.13 21.19 8.45
C GLU A 226 -22.88 21.93 7.98
N ALA A 227 -22.42 22.87 8.80
CA ALA A 227 -21.16 23.58 8.55
C ALA A 227 -19.98 22.61 8.55
N LEU A 228 -19.00 22.87 7.69
CA LEU A 228 -17.80 22.07 7.56
C LEU A 228 -16.67 22.64 8.43
N THR A 229 -15.95 21.77 9.11
CA THR A 229 -14.70 22.14 9.76
C THR A 229 -13.54 21.84 8.80
N ILE A 230 -12.82 22.90 8.43
CA ILE A 230 -11.56 22.81 7.68
C ILE A 230 -10.40 23.20 8.61
N TYR A 231 -9.20 22.74 8.27
CA TYR A 231 -8.03 22.96 9.09
C TYR A 231 -6.99 23.75 8.29
N ASN A 232 -6.60 24.90 8.80
CA ASN A 232 -5.60 25.75 8.15
C ASN A 232 -4.21 25.44 8.71
N LEU A 233 -3.29 25.03 7.85
CA LEU A 233 -1.89 24.85 8.21
C LEU A 233 -1.26 26.22 8.53
N ASP A 234 -0.46 26.29 9.60
CA ASP A 234 0.36 27.45 9.94
C ASP A 234 1.17 27.89 8.72
N PRO A 235 1.12 29.19 8.34
CA PRO A 235 1.86 29.71 7.20
C PRO A 235 3.37 29.43 7.25
N SER A 236 3.99 29.40 8.44
CA SER A 236 5.41 29.09 8.61
C SER A 236 5.78 27.64 8.29
N LYS A 237 4.79 26.74 8.27
CA LYS A 237 4.96 25.31 7.97
C LYS A 237 4.69 24.96 6.51
N ARG A 238 4.19 25.92 5.73
CA ARG A 238 3.88 25.69 4.31
C ARG A 238 5.14 25.35 3.51
N GLY A 239 5.06 24.27 2.75
CA GLY A 239 6.17 23.79 1.92
C GLY A 239 7.30 23.10 2.69
N LEU A 240 7.23 23.01 4.02
CA LEU A 240 8.18 22.19 4.78
C LEU A 240 7.88 20.72 4.54
N GLN A 241 8.88 19.94 4.12
CA GLN A 241 8.72 18.56 3.78
C GLN A 241 9.96 17.74 4.16
N GLN A 242 9.75 16.78 5.05
CA GLN A 242 10.67 15.69 5.35
C GLN A 242 9.86 14.43 5.57
N ILE A 243 9.71 13.66 4.52
CA ILE A 243 8.90 12.44 4.54
C ILE A 243 9.74 11.27 5.06
N VAL A 244 9.19 10.52 6.02
CA VAL A 244 9.77 9.28 6.52
C VAL A 244 8.77 8.15 6.29
N ASP A 245 9.19 7.12 5.57
CA ASP A 245 8.43 5.87 5.45
C ASP A 245 8.72 5.01 6.68
N GLN A 246 7.71 4.75 7.48
CA GLN A 246 7.80 4.00 8.73
C GLN A 246 6.56 3.14 8.95
N ASN A 247 6.68 2.13 9.82
CA ASN A 247 5.49 1.38 10.24
C ASN A 247 4.63 2.26 11.15
N ASP A 248 3.33 2.21 10.94
CA ASP A 248 2.34 2.94 11.74
C ASP A 248 1.43 1.97 12.49
N PRO A 249 1.60 1.84 13.82
CA PRO A 249 0.81 0.90 14.64
C PRO A 249 -0.65 1.33 14.81
N SER A 250 -1.00 2.57 14.49
CA SER A 250 -2.38 3.06 14.56
C SER A 250 -3.23 2.60 13.38
N MET A 251 -2.59 2.27 12.25
CA MET A 251 -3.29 1.75 11.07
C MET A 251 -3.85 0.36 11.33
N LYS A 252 -5.13 0.19 11.02
CA LYS A 252 -5.84 -1.07 11.24
C LYS A 252 -6.56 -1.50 9.98
N TYR A 253 -6.17 -2.65 9.43
CA TYR A 253 -6.88 -3.29 8.33
C TYR A 253 -7.28 -4.69 8.76
N VAL A 254 -8.60 -4.94 8.78
CA VAL A 254 -9.17 -6.22 9.21
C VAL A 254 -10.28 -6.63 8.26
N TYR A 255 -10.18 -7.85 7.77
CA TYR A 255 -11.20 -8.51 6.97
C TYR A 255 -11.82 -9.65 7.77
N ASN A 256 -13.15 -9.76 7.73
CA ASN A 256 -13.91 -10.91 8.23
C ASN A 256 -14.90 -11.33 7.13
N GLY A 257 -14.92 -12.61 6.80
CA GLY A 257 -15.82 -13.18 5.82
C GLY A 257 -16.51 -14.42 6.37
N PHE A 258 -17.75 -14.62 5.93
CA PHE A 258 -18.54 -15.81 6.23
C PHE A 258 -19.14 -16.33 4.93
N ASP A 259 -19.04 -17.61 4.69
CA ASP A 259 -19.66 -18.26 3.52
C ASP A 259 -20.52 -19.46 3.91
N VAL A 260 -21.56 -19.68 3.12
CA VAL A 260 -22.36 -20.89 3.11
C VAL A 260 -22.43 -21.37 1.66
N ASN A 261 -22.17 -22.63 1.45
CA ASN A 261 -22.29 -23.23 0.13
C ASN A 261 -23.07 -24.55 0.19
N PHE A 262 -23.70 -24.92 -0.91
CA PHE A 262 -24.34 -26.22 -1.03
C PHE A 262 -24.22 -26.77 -2.43
N GLN A 263 -24.24 -28.10 -2.51
CA GLN A 263 -24.27 -28.84 -3.74
C GLN A 263 -25.33 -29.95 -3.60
N ALA A 264 -26.28 -29.97 -4.52
CA ALA A 264 -27.30 -31.00 -4.59
C ALA A 264 -27.24 -31.74 -5.91
N ARG A 265 -27.42 -33.06 -5.88
CA ARG A 265 -27.56 -33.93 -7.06
C ARG A 265 -28.93 -34.62 -7.00
N THR A 266 -29.71 -34.51 -8.07
CA THR A 266 -31.00 -35.12 -8.19
C THR A 266 -31.13 -35.75 -9.59
N GLY A 267 -31.22 -37.10 -9.66
CA GLY A 267 -31.25 -37.81 -10.93
C GLY A 267 -30.04 -37.45 -11.83
N LYS A 268 -30.30 -36.84 -12.99
CA LYS A 268 -29.27 -36.36 -13.93
C LYS A 268 -28.86 -34.89 -13.71
N GLY A 269 -29.49 -34.19 -12.76
CA GLY A 269 -29.26 -32.79 -12.50
C GLY A 269 -28.26 -32.54 -11.36
N ARG A 270 -27.55 -31.41 -11.43
CA ARG A 270 -26.69 -30.89 -10.35
C ARG A 270 -27.03 -29.41 -10.13
N ILE A 271 -27.25 -29.03 -8.86
CA ILE A 271 -27.47 -27.65 -8.44
C ILE A 271 -26.35 -27.30 -7.50
N ILE A 272 -25.74 -26.13 -7.71
CA ILE A 272 -24.73 -25.57 -6.85
C ILE A 272 -25.16 -24.15 -6.52
N GLY A 273 -25.02 -23.76 -5.27
CA GLY A 273 -25.32 -22.40 -4.82
C GLY A 273 -24.51 -22.05 -3.59
N GLY A 274 -24.52 -20.77 -3.24
CA GLY A 274 -23.86 -20.27 -2.05
C GLY A 274 -24.21 -18.82 -1.78
N PHE A 275 -23.84 -18.40 -0.57
CA PHE A 275 -23.98 -17.04 -0.09
C PHE A 275 -22.69 -16.68 0.65
N THR A 276 -22.16 -15.49 0.38
CA THR A 276 -21.00 -14.95 1.06
C THR A 276 -21.34 -13.56 1.59
N THR A 277 -20.95 -13.28 2.82
CA THR A 277 -20.97 -11.94 3.40
C THR A 277 -19.60 -11.59 3.96
N GLU A 278 -19.23 -10.33 3.86
CA GLU A 278 -17.94 -9.86 4.32
C GLU A 278 -18.03 -8.48 4.97
N ARG A 279 -17.06 -8.21 5.84
CA ARG A 279 -16.82 -6.90 6.42
C ARG A 279 -15.34 -6.59 6.35
N TRP A 280 -15.02 -5.52 5.64
CA TRP A 280 -13.70 -4.92 5.62
C TRP A 280 -13.69 -3.67 6.50
N VAL A 281 -12.73 -3.56 7.38
CA VAL A 281 -12.48 -2.36 8.20
C VAL A 281 -11.11 -1.85 7.85
N SER A 282 -11.04 -0.63 7.33
CA SER A 282 -9.83 0.14 7.11
C SER A 282 -9.89 1.36 8.02
N ASP A 283 -8.90 1.51 8.89
CA ASP A 283 -8.77 2.64 9.80
C ASP A 283 -7.33 3.15 9.71
N ALA A 284 -7.17 4.34 9.19
CA ALA A 284 -5.91 5.06 9.05
C ALA A 284 -6.07 6.52 9.51
N CYS A 285 -6.90 6.73 10.54
CA CYS A 285 -7.28 8.05 11.04
C CYS A 285 -6.13 8.84 11.70
N SER A 286 -4.93 8.28 11.80
CA SER A 286 -3.73 8.97 12.31
C SER A 286 -3.00 9.80 11.27
N LEU A 287 -3.67 10.18 10.19
CA LEU A 287 -3.06 10.96 9.11
C LEU A 287 -2.60 12.33 9.62
N ASP A 288 -1.44 12.76 9.14
CA ASP A 288 -0.83 14.04 9.49
C ASP A 288 -1.56 15.25 8.90
N ASP A 289 -2.44 15.04 7.93
CA ASP A 289 -3.29 16.08 7.32
C ASP A 289 -4.76 15.87 7.70
N PRO A 290 -5.29 16.72 8.61
CA PRO A 290 -6.68 16.60 9.07
C PRO A 290 -7.72 16.97 8.00
N ASN A 291 -7.31 17.55 6.85
CA ASN A 291 -8.19 17.85 5.72
C ASN A 291 -8.30 16.69 4.73
N ASN A 292 -7.47 15.67 4.87
CA ASN A 292 -7.53 14.46 4.04
C ASN A 292 -8.17 13.31 4.82
N PRO A 293 -9.50 13.21 4.84
CA PRO A 293 -10.20 12.17 5.60
C PRO A 293 -10.16 10.79 4.93
N ILE A 294 -9.55 10.69 3.75
CA ILE A 294 -9.48 9.43 2.99
C ILE A 294 -8.11 8.82 3.20
N PRO A 295 -8.03 7.63 3.82
CA PRO A 295 -6.79 6.88 3.94
C PRO A 295 -6.34 6.28 2.60
#